data_ef00ccf8f187b41bc17cd81ee90b5421
#
_entry.id   ef00ccf8f187b41bc17cd81ee90b5421
#
_cell.length_a   1.000
_cell.length_b   1.000
_cell.length_c   1.000
_cell.angle_alpha   90.00
_cell.angle_beta   90.00
_cell.angle_gamma   90.00
#
_symmetry.space_group_name_H-M   'P 1'
#
loop_
_entity.id
_entity.type
_entity.pdbx_description
1 polymer ?
#
loop_
_entity_poly.entity_id
_entity_poly.type
_entity_poly.pdbx_seq_one_letter_code
_entity_poly.pdbx_strand_id
1 'polypeptide(L)'
;MIKIKITPLKGIDIESVGEILLGQTKNDVLRLLGRPSEYHAANSLLYEFYELRIDFDGSGKVEFIEFIYGPFPERTELSLYDINPFNIGADRLIALLSEHNNGEIDDSDGGISYAFLNSSVGVWRQFTQKDVEEGIAQAKLSGQYQHNPSSFDDDLGNSRNFWTIGIGVAGYYRL
;
A
#
# COMPACT_ATOMS: atom_id res chain seq x y z
N MET A 1 -3.00 -9.90 15.69
CA MET A 1 -2.42 -9.35 14.46
C MET A 1 -1.02 -8.81 14.78
N ILE A 2 -0.10 -8.90 13.85
CA ILE A 2 1.26 -8.35 13.97
C ILE A 2 1.17 -6.84 13.78
N LYS A 3 1.59 -6.07 14.77
CA LYS A 3 1.58 -4.62 14.66
C LYS A 3 2.81 -4.12 13.93
N ILE A 4 2.60 -3.26 12.95
CA ILE A 4 3.67 -2.68 12.14
C ILE A 4 3.49 -1.17 12.11
N LYS A 5 4.48 -0.45 12.65
CA LYS A 5 4.52 1.01 12.59
C LYS A 5 5.29 1.45 11.35
N ILE A 6 4.67 2.27 10.52
CA ILE A 6 5.25 2.87 9.33
C ILE A 6 5.75 4.28 9.68
N THR A 7 7.00 4.56 9.35
CA THR A 7 7.61 5.89 9.50
C THR A 7 8.18 6.31 8.14
N PRO A 8 7.49 7.20 7.40
CA PRO A 8 7.94 7.68 6.10
C PRO A 8 9.38 8.19 6.13
N LEU A 9 10.13 7.96 5.05
CA LEU A 9 11.55 8.28 4.89
C LEU A 9 12.50 7.56 5.86
N LYS A 10 11.98 6.78 6.80
CA LYS A 10 12.79 5.99 7.75
C LYS A 10 12.68 4.49 7.48
N GLY A 11 11.47 3.93 7.45
CA GLY A 11 11.23 2.50 7.34
C GLY A 11 10.02 2.04 8.15
N ILE A 12 10.08 0.82 8.63
CA ILE A 12 9.01 0.19 9.43
C ILE A 12 9.58 -0.41 10.71
N ASP A 13 8.74 -0.52 11.74
CA ASP A 13 9.02 -1.26 12.97
C ASP A 13 7.97 -2.36 13.14
N ILE A 14 8.40 -3.62 13.16
CA ILE A 14 7.55 -4.80 13.30
C ILE A 14 7.61 -5.28 14.74
N GLU A 15 6.47 -5.29 15.42
CA GLU A 15 6.36 -5.72 16.82
C GLU A 15 7.02 -7.09 17.04
N SER A 16 7.90 -7.18 18.05
CA SER A 16 8.65 -8.38 18.42
C SER A 16 9.68 -8.88 17.39
N VAL A 17 9.90 -8.15 16.29
CA VAL A 17 10.89 -8.49 15.26
C VAL A 17 11.98 -7.40 15.19
N GLY A 18 11.60 -6.15 15.05
CA GLY A 18 12.47 -4.99 14.98
C GLY A 18 12.30 -4.13 13.74
N GLU A 19 13.23 -3.19 13.56
CA GLU A 19 13.15 -2.18 12.49
C GLU A 19 13.74 -2.68 11.17
N ILE A 20 13.05 -2.40 10.06
CA ILE A 20 13.58 -2.46 8.70
C ILE A 20 13.68 -1.03 8.21
N LEU A 21 14.91 -0.59 7.93
CA LEU A 21 15.18 0.79 7.53
C LEU A 21 15.39 0.90 6.03
N LEU A 22 14.91 1.96 5.43
CA LEU A 22 15.31 2.36 4.08
C LEU A 22 16.84 2.54 4.05
N GLY A 23 17.49 2.02 3.00
CA GLY A 23 18.95 1.96 2.90
C GLY A 23 19.62 0.80 3.63
N GLN A 24 18.88 -0.03 4.38
CA GLN A 24 19.41 -1.24 5.00
C GLN A 24 19.77 -2.30 3.95
N THR A 25 20.79 -3.13 4.22
CA THR A 25 21.20 -4.14 3.25
C THR A 25 20.23 -5.32 3.16
N LYS A 26 20.14 -5.95 1.97
CA LYS A 26 19.36 -7.17 1.76
C LYS A 26 19.71 -8.28 2.75
N ASN A 27 20.99 -8.43 3.09
CA ASN A 27 21.44 -9.43 4.06
C ASN A 27 20.92 -9.14 5.49
N ASP A 28 20.83 -7.87 5.88
CA ASP A 28 20.25 -7.51 7.17
C ASP A 28 18.77 -7.81 7.25
N VAL A 29 18.01 -7.52 6.17
CA VAL A 29 16.61 -7.88 6.06
C VAL A 29 16.42 -9.40 6.14
N LEU A 30 17.20 -10.17 5.39
CA LEU A 30 17.14 -11.65 5.43
C LEU A 30 17.50 -12.20 6.81
N ARG A 31 18.42 -11.56 7.54
CA ARG A 31 18.77 -11.96 8.92
C ARG A 31 17.62 -11.68 9.89
N LEU A 32 16.89 -10.60 9.69
CA LEU A 32 15.79 -10.18 10.55
C LEU A 32 14.51 -10.96 10.28
N LEU A 33 14.08 -11.05 9.01
CA LEU A 33 12.83 -11.66 8.61
C LEU A 33 12.93 -13.14 8.21
N GLY A 34 14.17 -13.63 8.01
CA GLY A 34 14.40 -14.99 7.51
C GLY A 34 14.15 -15.11 6.00
N ARG A 35 13.82 -16.33 5.58
CA ARG A 35 13.59 -16.63 4.15
C ARG A 35 12.28 -16.01 3.67
N PRO A 36 12.28 -15.26 2.55
CA PRO A 36 11.04 -14.74 1.95
C PRO A 36 10.15 -15.88 1.43
N SER A 37 8.86 -15.59 1.28
CA SER A 37 7.88 -16.50 0.68
C SER A 37 8.18 -16.69 -0.81
N GLU A 38 8.52 -15.61 -1.50
CA GLU A 38 8.92 -15.60 -2.89
C GLU A 38 10.06 -14.60 -3.16
N TYR A 39 10.88 -14.93 -4.16
CA TYR A 39 11.78 -13.99 -4.83
C TYR A 39 11.04 -13.47 -6.07
N HIS A 40 10.27 -12.40 -5.90
CA HIS A 40 9.38 -11.88 -6.95
C HIS A 40 10.15 -11.35 -8.17
N ALA A 41 11.33 -10.78 -7.96
CA ALA A 41 12.30 -10.36 -8.97
C ALA A 41 13.71 -10.43 -8.36
N ALA A 42 14.75 -10.19 -9.17
CA ALA A 42 16.14 -10.22 -8.70
C ALA A 42 16.36 -9.30 -7.47
N ASN A 43 15.64 -8.18 -7.44
CA ASN A 43 15.77 -7.13 -6.41
C ASN A 43 14.51 -6.95 -5.55
N SER A 44 13.61 -7.94 -5.48
CA SER A 44 12.37 -7.85 -4.71
C SER A 44 12.15 -9.10 -3.87
N LEU A 45 11.78 -8.93 -2.61
CA LEU A 45 11.44 -9.99 -1.68
C LEU A 45 10.00 -9.84 -1.21
N LEU A 46 9.21 -10.91 -1.33
CA LEU A 46 7.85 -10.99 -0.81
C LEU A 46 7.84 -11.78 0.50
N TYR A 47 7.22 -11.21 1.52
CA TYR A 47 6.98 -11.81 2.82
C TYR A 47 5.49 -11.88 3.10
N GLU A 48 4.82 -12.94 2.62
CA GLU A 48 3.37 -13.13 2.80
C GLU A 48 2.94 -13.14 4.27
N PHE A 49 3.79 -13.67 5.17
CA PHE A 49 3.50 -13.69 6.60
C PHE A 49 3.36 -12.29 7.20
N TYR A 50 4.12 -11.33 6.66
CA TYR A 50 4.08 -9.92 7.06
C TYR A 50 3.27 -9.05 6.09
N GLU A 51 2.68 -9.65 5.05
CA GLU A 51 1.85 -8.99 4.05
C GLU A 51 2.57 -7.79 3.39
N LEU A 52 3.89 -7.93 3.15
CA LEU A 52 4.72 -6.88 2.61
C LEU A 52 5.69 -7.36 1.52
N ARG A 53 6.03 -6.43 0.64
CA ARG A 53 7.10 -6.54 -0.35
C ARG A 53 8.20 -5.54 -0.01
N ILE A 54 9.45 -5.94 -0.22
CA ILE A 54 10.63 -5.09 -0.05
C ILE A 54 11.42 -5.10 -1.34
N ASP A 55 11.64 -3.92 -1.93
CA ASP A 55 12.44 -3.74 -3.12
C ASP A 55 13.81 -3.12 -2.76
N PHE A 56 14.83 -3.52 -3.51
CA PHE A 56 16.21 -3.13 -3.29
C PHE A 56 16.77 -2.43 -4.52
N ASP A 57 17.54 -1.39 -4.31
CA ASP A 57 18.28 -0.69 -5.34
C ASP A 57 19.39 -1.56 -5.99
N GLY A 58 20.05 -1.05 -7.03
CA GLY A 58 21.15 -1.74 -7.71
C GLY A 58 22.37 -2.06 -6.83
N SER A 59 22.47 -1.47 -5.63
CA SER A 59 23.49 -1.76 -4.62
C SER A 59 23.04 -2.78 -3.56
N GLY A 60 21.80 -3.26 -3.64
CA GLY A 60 21.20 -4.21 -2.69
C GLY A 60 20.75 -3.58 -1.38
N LYS A 61 20.40 -2.31 -1.39
CA LYS A 61 19.84 -1.59 -0.25
C LYS A 61 18.34 -1.40 -0.41
N VAL A 62 17.59 -1.50 0.69
CA VAL A 62 16.15 -1.25 0.71
C VAL A 62 15.86 0.14 0.15
N GLU A 63 15.15 0.21 -0.96
CA GLU A 63 14.70 1.46 -1.56
C GLU A 63 13.19 1.68 -1.42
N PHE A 64 12.42 0.58 -1.26
CA PHE A 64 10.98 0.65 -1.18
C PHE A 64 10.39 -0.49 -0.33
N ILE A 65 9.34 -0.20 0.44
CA ILE A 65 8.58 -1.17 1.24
C ILE A 65 7.10 -0.94 0.96
N GLU A 66 6.37 -1.98 0.56
CA GLU A 66 4.95 -1.91 0.23
C GLU A 66 4.15 -2.97 0.98
N PHE A 67 3.00 -2.58 1.52
CA PHE A 67 1.96 -3.44 2.06
C PHE A 67 0.89 -3.66 0.99
N ILE A 68 0.60 -4.92 0.66
CA ILE A 68 -0.12 -5.31 -0.56
C ILE A 68 -1.47 -5.98 -0.32
N TYR A 69 -1.89 -6.18 0.93
CA TYR A 69 -3.13 -6.88 1.29
C TYR A 69 -4.24 -5.96 1.80
N GLY A 70 -4.16 -4.66 1.54
CA GLY A 70 -5.26 -3.76 1.87
C GLY A 70 -6.47 -3.96 0.95
N PRO A 71 -7.67 -3.58 1.39
CA PRO A 71 -8.01 -3.02 2.71
C PRO A 71 -8.28 -4.08 3.79
N PHE A 72 -8.06 -5.36 3.51
CA PHE A 72 -8.38 -6.48 4.41
C PHE A 72 -7.15 -7.33 4.75
N PRO A 73 -6.15 -6.78 5.46
CA PRO A 73 -5.02 -7.57 5.90
C PRO A 73 -5.50 -8.65 6.88
N GLU A 74 -4.99 -9.88 6.72
CA GLU A 74 -5.38 -11.01 7.55
C GLU A 74 -4.52 -11.14 8.79
N ARG A 75 -3.26 -10.70 8.73
CA ARG A 75 -2.23 -10.97 9.74
C ARG A 75 -1.64 -9.73 10.37
N THR A 76 -1.67 -8.60 9.66
CA THR A 76 -1.01 -7.37 10.09
C THR A 76 -1.99 -6.27 10.45
N GLU A 77 -1.58 -5.42 11.37
CA GLU A 77 -2.24 -4.18 11.75
C GLU A 77 -1.24 -3.03 11.58
N LEU A 78 -1.50 -2.18 10.60
CA LEU A 78 -0.61 -1.09 10.26
C LEU A 78 -0.90 0.15 11.11
N SER A 79 0.15 0.91 11.41
CA SER A 79 0.04 2.25 12.00
C SER A 79 0.91 3.23 11.22
N LEU A 80 0.28 4.22 10.60
CA LEU A 80 0.91 5.35 9.94
C LEU A 80 0.31 6.63 10.52
N TYR A 81 1.13 7.48 11.12
CA TYR A 81 0.66 8.67 11.86
C TYR A 81 -0.42 8.33 12.90
N ASP A 82 -0.22 7.20 13.61
CA ASP A 82 -1.12 6.64 14.64
C ASP A 82 -2.52 6.24 14.13
N ILE A 83 -2.70 6.10 12.83
CA ILE A 83 -3.93 5.62 12.19
C ILE A 83 -3.62 4.37 11.36
N ASN A 84 -4.54 3.39 11.35
CA ASN A 84 -4.45 2.29 10.40
C ASN A 84 -4.94 2.76 9.02
N PRO A 85 -4.05 2.85 8.00
CA PRO A 85 -4.39 3.41 6.70
C PRO A 85 -5.42 2.57 5.93
N PHE A 86 -5.55 1.28 6.23
CA PHE A 86 -6.53 0.41 5.57
C PHE A 86 -7.92 0.44 6.23
N ASN A 87 -8.04 1.02 7.44
CA ASN A 87 -9.31 1.15 8.14
C ASN A 87 -10.03 2.49 7.87
N ILE A 88 -9.47 3.35 7.05
CA ILE A 88 -10.06 4.64 6.69
C ILE A 88 -10.27 4.73 5.18
N GLY A 89 -11.36 5.40 4.77
CA GLY A 89 -11.64 5.59 3.34
C GLY A 89 -10.59 6.42 2.62
N ALA A 90 -10.52 6.23 1.30
CA ALA A 90 -9.50 6.83 0.44
C ALA A 90 -9.37 8.35 0.61
N ASP A 91 -10.50 9.08 0.61
CA ASP A 91 -10.48 10.56 0.72
C ASP A 91 -9.86 11.02 2.05
N ARG A 92 -10.18 10.31 3.14
CA ARG A 92 -9.62 10.61 4.46
C ARG A 92 -8.12 10.29 4.52
N LEU A 93 -7.70 9.19 3.89
CA LEU A 93 -6.28 8.83 3.82
C LEU A 93 -5.51 9.84 2.97
N ILE A 94 -6.05 10.28 1.82
CA ILE A 94 -5.45 11.33 0.99
C ILE A 94 -5.28 12.62 1.81
N ALA A 95 -6.32 13.05 2.54
CA ALA A 95 -6.24 14.26 3.37
C ALA A 95 -5.14 14.15 4.44
N LEU A 96 -5.07 13.02 5.16
CA LEU A 96 -4.04 12.75 6.17
C LEU A 96 -2.62 12.79 5.56
N LEU A 97 -2.42 12.09 4.44
CA LEU A 97 -1.12 12.03 3.77
C LEU A 97 -0.72 13.40 3.20
N SER A 98 -1.68 14.17 2.67
CA SER A 98 -1.44 15.54 2.18
C SER A 98 -0.96 16.47 3.29
N GLU A 99 -1.60 16.42 4.47
CA GLU A 99 -1.21 17.21 5.64
C GLU A 99 0.24 16.90 6.07
N HIS A 100 0.60 15.63 6.13
CA HIS A 100 1.94 15.20 6.52
C HIS A 100 3.00 15.33 5.42
N ASN A 101 2.59 15.32 4.15
CA ASN A 101 3.50 15.49 3.02
C ASN A 101 4.04 16.93 2.92
N ASN A 102 3.21 17.92 3.23
CA ASN A 102 3.55 19.34 3.15
C ASN A 102 4.30 19.70 1.85
N GLY A 103 3.78 19.24 0.70
CA GLY A 103 4.43 19.47 -0.59
C GLY A 103 3.65 18.89 -1.76
N GLU A 104 4.36 18.68 -2.85
CA GLU A 104 3.84 18.23 -4.13
C GLU A 104 3.25 16.81 -4.04
N ILE A 105 2.14 16.62 -4.73
CA ILE A 105 1.43 15.32 -4.84
C ILE A 105 1.27 15.02 -6.32
N ASP A 106 1.67 13.82 -6.74
CA ASP A 106 1.34 13.29 -8.05
C ASP A 106 0.02 12.51 -7.94
N ASP A 107 -1.03 13.01 -8.58
CA ASP A 107 -2.36 12.44 -8.69
C ASP A 107 -2.77 12.24 -10.16
N SER A 108 -1.80 12.16 -11.07
CA SER A 108 -2.00 12.10 -12.52
C SER A 108 -2.76 10.87 -13.01
N ASP A 109 -2.90 9.84 -12.16
CA ASP A 109 -3.54 8.56 -12.49
C ASP A 109 -5.05 8.52 -12.12
N GLY A 110 -5.75 9.65 -12.24
CA GLY A 110 -7.20 9.74 -12.16
C GLY A 110 -7.83 9.20 -10.85
N GLY A 111 -7.11 9.23 -9.74
CA GLY A 111 -7.59 8.76 -8.45
C GLY A 111 -7.30 7.27 -8.17
N ILE A 112 -6.62 6.58 -9.08
CA ILE A 112 -6.16 5.19 -8.90
C ILE A 112 -4.95 5.14 -8.00
N SER A 113 -3.95 6.01 -8.25
CA SER A 113 -2.76 6.12 -7.43
C SER A 113 -2.50 7.57 -7.02
N TYR A 114 -1.80 7.72 -5.90
CA TYR A 114 -1.26 9.00 -5.44
C TYR A 114 0.16 8.78 -4.94
N ALA A 115 1.06 9.69 -5.31
CA ALA A 115 2.39 9.75 -4.73
C ALA A 115 2.62 11.08 -4.00
N PHE A 116 2.92 11.00 -2.71
CA PHE A 116 3.19 12.12 -1.82
C PHE A 116 4.71 12.35 -1.80
N LEU A 117 5.18 13.25 -2.67
CA LEU A 117 6.58 13.30 -3.10
C LEU A 117 7.57 13.70 -2.00
N ASN A 118 7.17 14.54 -1.05
CA ASN A 118 8.06 14.98 0.04
C ASN A 118 8.19 13.93 1.15
N SER A 119 7.10 13.22 1.46
CA SER A 119 7.10 12.12 2.43
C SER A 119 7.51 10.78 1.84
N SER A 120 7.60 10.69 0.50
CA SER A 120 7.85 9.46 -0.26
C SER A 120 6.91 8.32 0.12
N VAL A 121 5.62 8.64 0.22
CA VAL A 121 4.53 7.68 0.45
C VAL A 121 3.71 7.56 -0.82
N GLY A 122 3.36 6.34 -1.22
CA GLY A 122 2.46 6.07 -2.32
C GLY A 122 1.29 5.18 -1.88
N VAL A 123 0.14 5.37 -2.54
CA VAL A 123 -1.05 4.52 -2.35
C VAL A 123 -1.62 4.17 -3.72
N TRP A 124 -2.22 2.97 -3.81
CA TRP A 124 -2.82 2.48 -5.04
C TRP A 124 -4.09 1.68 -4.75
N ARG A 125 -5.04 1.74 -5.69
CA ARG A 125 -6.23 0.90 -5.75
C ARG A 125 -6.54 0.51 -7.19
N GLN A 126 -7.25 -0.59 -7.39
CA GLN A 126 -7.53 -1.10 -8.74
C GLN A 126 -8.59 -0.26 -9.47
N PHE A 127 -9.54 0.32 -8.74
CA PHE A 127 -10.63 1.14 -9.28
C PHE A 127 -11.10 2.15 -8.23
N THR A 128 -11.68 3.26 -8.68
CA THR A 128 -12.31 4.24 -7.79
C THR A 128 -13.76 3.84 -7.49
N GLN A 129 -14.34 4.41 -6.43
CA GLN A 129 -15.75 4.21 -6.13
C GLN A 129 -16.64 4.65 -7.28
N LYS A 130 -16.30 5.74 -7.98
CA LYS A 130 -17.00 6.25 -9.15
C LYS A 130 -17.01 5.24 -10.29
N ASP A 131 -15.87 4.61 -10.59
CA ASP A 131 -15.78 3.61 -11.66
C ASP A 131 -16.72 2.42 -11.39
N VAL A 132 -16.77 1.96 -10.13
CA VAL A 132 -17.66 0.87 -9.72
C VAL A 132 -19.13 1.29 -9.80
N GLU A 133 -19.48 2.47 -9.31
CA GLU A 133 -20.86 2.99 -9.38
C GLU A 133 -21.36 3.12 -10.84
N GLU A 134 -20.49 3.62 -11.73
CA GLU A 134 -20.79 3.68 -13.18
C GLU A 134 -20.94 2.28 -13.78
N GLY A 135 -20.07 1.33 -13.42
CA GLY A 135 -20.16 -0.08 -13.83
C GLY A 135 -21.45 -0.75 -13.36
N ILE A 136 -21.84 -0.53 -12.10
CA ILE A 136 -23.12 -1.02 -11.55
C ILE A 136 -24.31 -0.43 -12.29
N ALA A 137 -24.29 0.86 -12.60
CA ALA A 137 -25.37 1.50 -13.36
C ALA A 137 -25.55 0.86 -14.74
N GLN A 138 -24.45 0.61 -15.46
CA GLN A 138 -24.45 -0.07 -16.75
C GLN A 138 -24.93 -1.53 -16.65
N ALA A 139 -24.45 -2.27 -15.62
CA ALA A 139 -24.88 -3.65 -15.38
C ALA A 139 -26.39 -3.76 -15.09
N LYS A 140 -26.96 -2.79 -14.37
CA LYS A 140 -28.41 -2.71 -14.13
C LYS A 140 -29.18 -2.47 -15.42
N LEU A 141 -28.71 -1.57 -16.29
CA LEU A 141 -29.35 -1.29 -17.58
C LEU A 141 -29.32 -2.49 -18.53
N SER A 142 -28.23 -3.28 -18.51
CA SER A 142 -28.08 -4.48 -19.36
C SER A 142 -28.71 -5.74 -18.76
N GLY A 143 -29.20 -5.70 -17.52
CA GLY A 143 -29.73 -6.86 -16.80
C GLY A 143 -28.65 -7.79 -16.22
N GLN A 144 -27.36 -7.47 -16.39
CA GLN A 144 -26.26 -8.29 -15.85
C GLN A 144 -26.15 -8.25 -14.33
N TYR A 145 -26.55 -7.14 -13.70
CA TYR A 145 -26.52 -6.99 -12.24
C TYR A 145 -27.28 -8.10 -11.52
N GLN A 146 -28.41 -8.59 -12.10
CA GLN A 146 -29.27 -9.61 -11.48
C GLN A 146 -28.61 -10.99 -11.43
N HIS A 147 -27.58 -11.24 -12.25
CA HIS A 147 -26.89 -12.54 -12.27
C HIS A 147 -25.89 -12.72 -11.13
N ASN A 148 -25.28 -11.64 -10.64
CA ASN A 148 -24.32 -11.68 -9.54
C ASN A 148 -24.27 -10.36 -8.76
N PRO A 149 -25.34 -9.99 -8.01
CA PRO A 149 -25.38 -8.73 -7.28
C PRO A 149 -24.25 -8.61 -6.22
N SER A 150 -23.90 -9.71 -5.54
CA SER A 150 -22.93 -9.73 -4.47
C SER A 150 -21.53 -9.32 -4.93
N SER A 151 -21.12 -9.71 -6.16
CA SER A 151 -19.82 -9.29 -6.70
C SER A 151 -19.72 -7.76 -6.87
N PHE A 152 -20.78 -7.13 -7.31
CA PHE A 152 -20.84 -5.67 -7.44
C PHE A 152 -20.84 -4.95 -6.10
N ASP A 153 -21.48 -5.54 -5.09
CA ASP A 153 -21.52 -4.99 -3.73
C ASP A 153 -20.13 -5.13 -3.07
N ASP A 154 -19.44 -6.25 -3.30
CA ASP A 154 -18.06 -6.48 -2.84
C ASP A 154 -17.10 -5.48 -3.52
N ASP A 155 -17.20 -5.28 -4.84
CA ASP A 155 -16.39 -4.31 -5.57
C ASP A 155 -16.62 -2.89 -5.05
N LEU A 156 -17.88 -2.53 -4.78
CA LEU A 156 -18.22 -1.22 -4.20
C LEU A 156 -17.63 -1.06 -2.79
N GLY A 157 -17.67 -2.11 -1.98
CA GLY A 157 -17.01 -2.13 -0.67
C GLY A 157 -15.51 -1.90 -0.79
N ASN A 158 -14.86 -2.65 -1.67
CA ASN A 158 -13.41 -2.62 -1.89
C ASN A 158 -12.92 -1.30 -2.51
N SER A 159 -13.75 -0.62 -3.30
CA SER A 159 -13.41 0.65 -3.97
C SER A 159 -13.24 1.84 -3.01
N ARG A 160 -13.73 1.72 -1.78
CA ARG A 160 -13.71 2.81 -0.80
C ARG A 160 -12.33 3.06 -0.20
N ASN A 161 -11.42 2.08 -0.29
CA ASN A 161 -10.12 2.10 0.35
C ASN A 161 -9.01 1.95 -0.70
N PHE A 162 -7.80 2.38 -0.36
CA PHE A 162 -6.62 1.96 -1.10
C PHE A 162 -6.26 0.51 -0.77
N TRP A 163 -5.66 -0.17 -1.74
CA TRP A 163 -5.31 -1.59 -1.66
C TRP A 163 -3.85 -1.82 -1.30
N THR A 164 -3.00 -0.87 -1.65
CA THR A 164 -1.61 -0.88 -1.23
C THR A 164 -1.20 0.45 -0.63
N ILE A 165 -0.19 0.40 0.22
CA ILE A 165 0.53 1.56 0.71
C ILE A 165 2.01 1.26 0.74
N GLY A 166 2.81 2.16 0.18
CA GLY A 166 4.25 2.01 0.10
C GLY A 166 5.00 3.23 0.60
N ILE A 167 6.21 3.00 1.10
CA ILE A 167 7.16 4.05 1.47
C ILE A 167 8.48 3.82 0.74
N GLY A 168 9.06 4.88 0.20
CA GLY A 168 10.34 4.83 -0.51
C GLY A 168 11.41 5.71 0.11
N VAL A 169 12.62 5.55 -0.39
CA VAL A 169 13.70 6.52 -0.12
C VAL A 169 13.32 7.90 -0.63
N ALA A 170 13.96 8.95 -0.11
CA ALA A 170 13.70 10.31 -0.57
C ALA A 170 13.85 10.42 -2.11
N GLY A 171 12.80 10.90 -2.77
CA GLY A 171 12.77 11.05 -4.23
C GLY A 171 12.38 9.79 -5.02
N TYR A 172 12.01 8.68 -4.37
CA TYR A 172 11.58 7.44 -5.04
C TYR A 172 10.48 7.67 -6.09
N TYR A 173 9.51 8.52 -5.79
CA TYR A 173 8.39 8.86 -6.68
C TYR A 173 8.63 10.07 -7.60
N ARG A 174 9.87 10.59 -7.68
CA ARG A 174 10.22 11.76 -8.54
C ARG A 174 10.89 11.36 -9.86
N LEU A 175 10.63 10.18 -10.37
CA LEU A 175 11.23 9.68 -11.61
C LEU A 175 10.49 10.22 -12.84
#